data_1a32f83c542e062b477bd43c2d46b8b4
#
_entry.id   1a32f83c542e062b477bd43c2d46b8b4
#
_cell.length_a   1.000
_cell.length_b   1.000
_cell.length_c   1.000
_cell.angle_alpha   90.00
_cell.angle_beta   90.00
_cell.angle_gamma   90.00
#
_symmetry.space_group_name_H-M   'P 1'
#
loop_
_entity.id
_entity.type
_entity.pdbx_description
1 polymer ?
#
loop_
_entity_poly.entity_id
_entity_poly.type
_entity_poly.pdbx_seq_one_letter_code
_entity_poly.pdbx_strand_id
1 'polypeptide(L)'
;MKASLTRLFTEDPLARLARGNPAFVKRYESEPDPFGFSLETYARWEPFFRFLFEDYFKVEVRGIENIPAERPGILVGNHSGLLPLDGAMISMAMTGQHRAPRRIRYLVTDWFFSLPGLADWVKETGQVRAT
;
A
#
# COMPACT_ATOMS: atom_id res chain seq x y z
N MET A 1 6.71 -13.34 20.65
CA MET A 1 7.17 -11.93 20.63
C MET A 1 5.94 -11.05 20.47
N LYS A 2 5.33 -10.66 21.59
CA LYS A 2 4.14 -9.81 21.63
C LYS A 2 4.62 -8.36 21.62
N ALA A 3 4.78 -7.76 20.43
CA ALA A 3 4.70 -6.31 20.37
C ALA A 3 3.32 -5.98 20.95
N SER A 4 3.31 -5.26 22.07
CA SER A 4 2.08 -4.98 22.78
C SER A 4 1.11 -4.31 21.81
N LEU A 5 -0.05 -4.91 21.61
CA LEU A 5 -1.15 -4.32 20.82
C LEU A 5 -1.40 -2.85 21.22
N THR A 6 -1.14 -2.52 22.48
CA THR A 6 -1.22 -1.17 23.02
C THR A 6 -0.30 -0.17 22.26
N ARG A 7 0.90 -0.58 21.82
CA ARG A 7 1.80 0.30 21.06
C ARG A 7 1.26 0.62 19.66
N LEU A 8 0.49 -0.28 19.05
CA LEU A 8 -0.10 -0.04 17.73
C LEU A 8 -1.14 1.09 17.75
N PHE A 9 -1.78 1.33 18.90
CA PHE A 9 -2.80 2.37 19.06
C PHE A 9 -2.29 3.67 19.66
N THR A 10 -1.10 3.67 20.29
CA THR A 10 -0.55 4.84 20.99
C THR A 10 0.60 5.51 20.23
N GLU A 11 1.20 4.81 19.27
CA GLU A 11 2.31 5.32 18.50
C GLU A 11 1.82 6.06 17.25
N ASP A 12 2.49 7.17 16.91
CA ASP A 12 2.28 7.86 15.64
C ASP A 12 2.49 6.91 14.45
N PRO A 13 1.46 6.72 13.60
CA PRO A 13 1.54 5.79 12.46
C PRO A 13 2.68 6.09 11.50
N LEU A 14 2.95 7.37 11.24
CA LEU A 14 4.00 7.78 10.33
C LEU A 14 5.39 7.50 10.90
N ALA A 15 5.61 7.77 12.20
CA ALA A 15 6.86 7.44 12.87
C ALA A 15 7.13 5.93 12.89
N ARG A 16 6.08 5.13 13.09
CA ARG A 16 6.18 3.66 12.99
C ARG A 16 6.59 3.22 11.59
N LEU A 17 5.91 3.74 10.56
CA LEU A 17 6.23 3.42 9.17
C LEU A 17 7.66 3.85 8.82
N ALA A 18 8.09 5.03 9.24
CA ALA A 18 9.44 5.55 9.00
C ALA A 18 10.53 4.67 9.60
N ARG A 19 10.29 4.05 10.76
CA ARG A 19 11.23 3.09 11.34
C ARG A 19 11.29 1.77 10.56
N GLY A 20 10.13 1.27 10.12
CA GLY A 20 10.04 0.00 9.40
C GLY A 20 10.44 0.10 7.93
N ASN A 21 10.21 1.24 7.31
CA ASN A 21 10.46 1.46 5.88
C ASN A 21 10.88 2.91 5.58
N PRO A 22 12.07 3.33 6.03
CA PRO A 22 12.53 4.71 5.88
C PRO A 22 12.67 5.15 4.42
N ALA A 23 13.06 4.24 3.53
CA ALA A 23 13.22 4.54 2.11
C ALA A 23 11.87 4.89 1.45
N PHE A 24 10.82 4.18 1.80
CA PHE A 24 9.46 4.46 1.32
C PHE A 24 8.96 5.81 1.82
N VAL A 25 9.10 6.08 3.12
CA VAL A 25 8.68 7.35 3.71
C VAL A 25 9.42 8.51 3.07
N LYS A 26 10.75 8.45 2.99
CA LYS A 26 11.58 9.48 2.37
C LYS A 26 11.14 9.78 0.94
N ARG A 27 10.71 8.77 0.19
CA ARG A 27 10.28 8.93 -1.19
C ARG A 27 8.99 9.75 -1.32
N TYR A 28 8.06 9.60 -0.38
CA TYR A 28 6.70 10.17 -0.50
C TYR A 28 6.40 11.32 0.46
N GLU A 29 7.31 11.65 1.41
CA GLU A 29 7.11 12.78 2.33
C GLU A 29 7.33 14.15 1.69
N SER A 30 8.15 14.23 0.65
CA SER A 30 8.63 15.50 0.09
C SER A 30 7.80 16.01 -1.10
N GLU A 31 7.01 15.17 -1.72
CA GLU A 31 6.26 15.54 -2.93
C GLU A 31 4.76 15.25 -2.78
N PRO A 32 3.90 16.27 -2.93
CA PRO A 32 2.46 16.05 -2.99
C PRO A 32 2.09 15.15 -4.16
N ASP A 33 1.28 14.15 -3.89
CA ASP A 33 0.80 13.26 -4.92
C ASP A 33 -0.35 13.91 -5.72
N PRO A 34 -0.24 14.04 -7.07
CA PRO A 34 -1.27 14.69 -7.88
C PRO A 34 -2.61 13.92 -7.91
N PHE A 35 -2.61 12.67 -7.45
CA PHE A 35 -3.81 11.83 -7.42
C PHE A 35 -4.40 11.67 -6.01
N GLY A 36 -3.83 12.33 -5.00
CA GLY A 36 -4.38 12.40 -3.66
C GLY A 36 -3.87 11.33 -2.69
N PHE A 37 -2.77 10.64 -2.97
CA PHE A 37 -2.15 9.72 -2.01
C PHE A 37 -1.74 10.46 -0.73
N SER A 38 -2.09 9.88 0.42
CA SER A 38 -1.70 10.36 1.74
C SER A 38 -0.80 9.33 2.44
N LEU A 39 0.44 9.74 2.69
CA LEU A 39 1.39 8.90 3.42
C LEU A 39 0.90 8.60 4.86
N GLU A 40 0.22 9.54 5.48
CA GLU A 40 -0.36 9.37 6.83
C GLU A 40 -1.48 8.32 6.82
N THR A 41 -2.42 8.41 5.88
CA THR A 41 -3.50 7.42 5.73
C THR A 41 -2.92 6.05 5.41
N TYR A 42 -1.94 5.98 4.52
CA TYR A 42 -1.24 4.73 4.24
C TYR A 42 -0.58 4.14 5.50
N ALA A 43 0.15 4.95 6.27
CA ALA A 43 0.82 4.52 7.49
C ALA A 43 -0.15 3.99 8.54
N ARG A 44 -1.36 4.55 8.60
CA ARG A 44 -2.42 4.12 9.52
C ARG A 44 -2.95 2.73 9.19
N TRP A 45 -3.13 2.43 7.90
CA TRP A 45 -3.69 1.17 7.43
C TRP A 45 -2.64 0.08 7.15
N GLU A 46 -1.40 0.44 7.00
CA GLU A 46 -0.30 -0.47 6.66
C GLU A 46 -0.20 -1.69 7.61
N PRO A 47 -0.34 -1.56 8.95
CA PRO A 47 -0.26 -2.74 9.83
C PRO A 47 -1.37 -3.77 9.59
N PHE A 48 -2.56 -3.32 9.20
CA PHE A 48 -3.66 -4.22 8.85
C PHE A 48 -3.34 -5.00 7.57
N PHE A 49 -2.89 -4.32 6.53
CA PHE A 49 -2.52 -4.98 5.28
C PHE A 49 -1.28 -5.86 5.44
N ARG A 50 -0.34 -5.47 6.28
CA ARG A 50 0.82 -6.31 6.63
C ARG A 50 0.38 -7.59 7.33
N PHE A 51 -0.51 -7.51 8.29
CA PHE A 51 -1.10 -8.70 8.92
C PHE A 51 -1.76 -9.63 7.89
N LEU A 52 -2.56 -9.09 6.97
CA LEU A 52 -3.14 -9.89 5.89
C LEU A 52 -2.06 -10.55 5.03
N PHE A 53 -1.01 -9.82 4.71
CA PHE A 53 0.08 -10.32 3.86
C PHE A 53 0.92 -11.40 4.53
N GLU A 54 1.38 -11.16 5.75
CA GLU A 54 2.34 -12.02 6.45
C GLU A 54 1.68 -13.17 7.20
N ASP A 55 0.58 -12.88 7.92
CA ASP A 55 0.00 -13.82 8.89
C ASP A 55 -1.24 -14.55 8.36
N TYR A 56 -2.13 -13.83 7.69
CA TYR A 56 -3.40 -14.40 7.24
C TYR A 56 -3.26 -15.16 5.91
N PHE A 57 -2.83 -14.48 4.84
CA PHE A 57 -2.64 -15.11 3.53
C PHE A 57 -1.28 -15.82 3.39
N LYS A 58 -0.29 -15.45 4.21
CA LYS A 58 1.09 -15.95 4.14
C LYS A 58 1.65 -15.88 2.73
N VAL A 59 1.60 -14.69 2.15
CA VAL A 59 1.91 -14.45 0.75
C VAL A 59 3.36 -14.77 0.43
N GLU A 60 3.59 -15.65 -0.52
CA GLU A 60 4.91 -15.90 -1.09
C GLU A 60 5.13 -15.03 -2.31
N VAL A 61 6.25 -14.31 -2.33
CA VAL A 61 6.63 -13.44 -3.44
C VAL A 61 7.81 -14.07 -4.19
N ARG A 62 7.67 -14.19 -5.51
CA ARG A 62 8.72 -14.74 -6.39
C ARG A 62 8.88 -13.84 -7.60
N GLY A 63 10.13 -13.63 -8.04
CA GLY A 63 10.42 -12.85 -9.24
C GLY A 63 10.27 -11.33 -9.08
N ILE A 64 10.19 -10.80 -7.86
CA ILE A 64 10.07 -9.36 -7.60
C ILE A 64 11.29 -8.57 -8.14
N GLU A 65 12.43 -9.22 -8.25
CA GLU A 65 13.66 -8.69 -8.82
C GLU A 65 13.57 -8.37 -10.31
N ASN A 66 12.59 -8.96 -11.01
CA ASN A 66 12.33 -8.68 -12.44
C ASN A 66 11.61 -7.34 -12.63
N ILE A 67 11.05 -6.76 -11.57
CA ILE A 67 10.40 -5.45 -11.64
C ILE A 67 11.48 -4.35 -11.62
N PRO A 68 11.52 -3.46 -12.63
CA PRO A 68 12.54 -2.41 -12.68
C PRO A 68 12.49 -1.47 -11.48
N ALA A 69 13.66 -1.16 -10.90
CA ALA A 69 13.77 -0.23 -9.79
C ALA A 69 13.76 1.24 -10.24
N GLU A 70 14.39 1.53 -11.39
CA GLU A 70 14.72 2.88 -11.83
C GLU A 70 13.72 3.48 -12.84
N ARG A 71 12.79 2.70 -13.32
CA ARG A 71 11.85 3.15 -14.36
C ARG A 71 10.42 2.74 -14.03
N PRO A 72 9.42 3.45 -14.58
CA PRO A 72 8.02 3.07 -14.44
C PRO A 72 7.74 1.71 -15.11
N GLY A 73 6.67 1.06 -14.67
CA GLY A 73 6.21 -0.20 -15.24
C GLY A 73 4.72 -0.39 -14.98
N ILE A 74 4.12 -1.24 -15.75
CA ILE A 74 2.73 -1.68 -15.57
C ILE A 74 2.75 -3.14 -15.12
N LEU A 75 2.11 -3.41 -14.00
CA LEU A 75 1.86 -4.77 -13.53
C LEU A 75 0.47 -5.20 -13.98
N VAL A 76 0.42 -6.31 -14.66
CA VAL A 76 -0.84 -6.93 -15.11
C VAL A 76 -0.97 -8.28 -14.41
N GLY A 77 -2.08 -8.51 -13.75
CA GLY A 77 -2.33 -9.76 -13.04
C GLY A 77 -3.79 -10.16 -13.10
N ASN A 78 -4.05 -11.41 -12.78
CA ASN A 78 -5.41 -11.90 -12.62
C ASN A 78 -6.04 -11.25 -11.38
N HIS A 79 -7.31 -10.90 -11.50
CA HIS A 79 -8.10 -10.36 -10.40
C HIS A 79 -9.24 -11.32 -10.07
N SER A 80 -9.40 -11.59 -8.78
CA SER A 80 -10.42 -12.52 -8.28
C SER A 80 -11.21 -11.89 -7.16
N GLY A 81 -12.52 -11.93 -7.28
CA GLY A 81 -13.45 -11.45 -6.26
C GLY A 81 -13.83 -9.96 -6.39
N LEU A 82 -14.65 -9.50 -5.45
CA LEU A 82 -15.13 -8.12 -5.40
C LEU A 82 -14.12 -7.17 -4.73
N LEU A 83 -13.45 -7.65 -3.71
CA LEU A 83 -12.48 -6.85 -2.97
C LEU A 83 -11.09 -6.96 -3.62
N PRO A 84 -10.36 -5.85 -3.78
CA PRO A 84 -9.05 -5.82 -4.43
C PRO A 84 -7.92 -6.31 -3.51
N LEU A 85 -8.12 -7.45 -2.84
CA LEU A 85 -7.15 -8.00 -1.88
C LEU A 85 -5.87 -8.46 -2.56
N ASP A 86 -5.97 -9.01 -3.77
CA ASP A 86 -4.83 -9.38 -4.59
C ASP A 86 -3.95 -8.16 -4.91
N GLY A 87 -4.55 -7.07 -5.34
CA GLY A 87 -3.86 -5.81 -5.55
C GLY A 87 -3.21 -5.27 -4.27
N ALA A 88 -3.91 -5.32 -3.13
CA ALA A 88 -3.35 -4.93 -1.84
C ALA A 88 -2.11 -5.77 -1.48
N MET A 89 -2.13 -7.08 -1.74
CA MET A 89 -0.98 -7.97 -1.50
C MET A 89 0.19 -7.65 -2.43
N ILE A 90 -0.06 -7.35 -3.70
CA ILE A 90 0.98 -6.88 -4.63
C ILE A 90 1.59 -5.56 -4.13
N SER A 91 0.77 -4.65 -3.64
CA SER A 91 1.27 -3.40 -3.04
C SER A 91 2.15 -3.66 -1.83
N MET A 92 1.75 -4.54 -0.95
CA MET A 92 2.56 -4.90 0.22
C MET A 92 3.90 -5.52 -0.17
N ALA A 93 3.93 -6.37 -1.20
CA ALA A 93 5.18 -6.90 -1.74
C ALA A 93 6.10 -5.78 -2.27
N MET A 94 5.54 -4.85 -3.04
CA MET A 94 6.32 -3.75 -3.63
C MET A 94 6.84 -2.76 -2.60
N THR A 95 6.07 -2.47 -1.56
CA THR A 95 6.50 -1.55 -0.50
C THR A 95 7.44 -2.20 0.50
N GLY A 96 7.29 -3.49 0.78
CA GLY A 96 8.04 -4.19 1.82
C GLY A 96 9.24 -5.01 1.33
N GLN A 97 9.21 -5.54 0.12
CA GLN A 97 10.22 -6.50 -0.35
C GLN A 97 10.99 -6.06 -1.61
N HIS A 98 10.47 -5.09 -2.37
CA HIS A 98 11.17 -4.62 -3.55
C HIS A 98 12.38 -3.75 -3.16
N ARG A 99 13.50 -3.89 -3.88
CA ARG A 99 14.76 -3.13 -3.61
C ARG A 99 14.62 -1.60 -3.71
N ALA A 100 13.61 -1.13 -4.45
CA ALA A 100 13.21 0.27 -4.50
C ALA A 100 11.74 0.37 -4.05
N PRO A 101 11.46 0.46 -2.74
CA PRO A 101 10.11 0.48 -2.21
C PRO A 101 9.28 1.59 -2.82
N ARG A 102 8.14 1.24 -3.39
CA ARG A 102 7.22 2.19 -4.01
C ARG A 102 5.80 1.65 -3.98
N ARG A 103 4.85 2.58 -3.96
CA ARG A 103 3.44 2.23 -4.02
C ARG A 103 3.04 1.83 -5.44
N ILE A 104 2.02 1.03 -5.50
CA ILE A 104 1.31 0.70 -6.74
C ILE A 104 0.03 1.52 -6.81
N ARG A 105 -0.31 2.00 -7.98
CA ARG A 105 -1.61 2.60 -8.29
C ARG A 105 -2.47 1.57 -9.00
N TYR A 106 -3.58 1.19 -8.37
CA TYR A 106 -4.56 0.35 -9.08
C TYR A 106 -5.54 1.23 -9.83
N LEU A 107 -6.02 0.70 -10.93
CA LEU A 107 -7.22 1.21 -11.58
C LEU A 107 -8.44 0.62 -10.89
N VAL A 108 -9.25 1.48 -10.30
CA VAL A 108 -10.44 1.10 -9.54
C VAL A 108 -11.68 1.61 -10.24
N THR A 109 -12.74 0.81 -10.27
CA THR A 109 -13.99 1.19 -10.94
C THR A 109 -14.62 2.42 -10.29
N ASP A 110 -15.33 3.22 -11.08
CA ASP A 110 -16.01 4.44 -10.64
C ASP A 110 -16.97 4.25 -9.46
N TRP A 111 -17.52 3.08 -9.34
CA TRP A 111 -18.46 2.76 -8.27
C TRP A 111 -17.85 3.01 -6.87
N PHE A 112 -16.58 2.65 -6.65
CA PHE A 112 -15.91 2.89 -5.38
C PHE A 112 -15.76 4.39 -5.04
N PHE A 113 -15.65 5.23 -6.06
CA PHE A 113 -15.54 6.68 -5.89
C PHE A 113 -16.90 7.36 -5.69
N SER A 114 -18.01 6.64 -5.90
CA SER A 114 -19.36 7.16 -5.65
C SER A 114 -19.85 6.98 -4.22
N LEU A 115 -19.13 6.17 -3.42
CA LEU A 115 -19.53 5.89 -2.04
C LEU A 115 -18.92 6.92 -1.07
N PRO A 116 -19.74 7.61 -0.25
CA PRO A 116 -19.25 8.57 0.73
C PRO A 116 -18.24 7.94 1.71
N GLY A 117 -17.16 8.65 1.99
CA GLY A 117 -16.09 8.20 2.89
C GLY A 117 -15.13 7.16 2.28
N LEU A 118 -15.62 6.30 1.39
CA LEU A 118 -14.77 5.33 0.71
C LEU A 118 -13.94 5.98 -0.41
N ALA A 119 -14.52 6.97 -1.10
CA ALA A 119 -13.84 7.68 -2.18
C ALA A 119 -12.52 8.33 -1.73
N ASP A 120 -12.54 9.00 -0.59
CA ASP A 120 -11.34 9.66 -0.04
C ASP A 120 -10.31 8.62 0.40
N TRP A 121 -10.74 7.57 1.10
CA TRP A 121 -9.86 6.48 1.50
C TRP A 121 -9.19 5.78 0.31
N VAL A 122 -9.93 5.53 -0.77
CA VAL A 122 -9.40 4.92 -2.00
C VAL A 122 -8.33 5.80 -2.64
N LYS A 123 -8.57 7.12 -2.74
CA LYS A 123 -7.57 8.08 -3.24
C LYS A 123 -6.35 8.15 -2.33
N GLU A 124 -6.57 8.32 -1.04
CA GLU A 124 -5.51 8.49 -0.04
C GLU A 124 -4.63 7.25 0.10
N THR A 125 -5.15 6.06 -0.21
CA THR A 125 -4.35 4.83 -0.28
C THR A 125 -3.65 4.62 -1.62
N GLY A 126 -3.82 5.54 -2.58
CA GLY A 126 -3.05 5.61 -3.81
C GLY A 126 -3.73 5.03 -5.04
N GLN A 127 -5.02 4.76 -4.98
CA GLN A 127 -5.77 4.22 -6.10
C GLN A 127 -6.21 5.32 -7.05
N VAL A 128 -6.38 5.00 -8.31
CA VAL A 128 -6.84 5.92 -9.34
C VAL A 128 -8.08 5.40 -10.06
N ARG A 129 -8.90 6.32 -10.54
CA ARG A 129 -10.13 6.00 -11.24
C ARG A 129 -9.82 5.40 -12.62
N ALA A 130 -10.47 4.28 -12.92
CA ALA A 130 -10.47 3.70 -14.26
C ALA A 130 -11.55 4.38 -15.11
N THR A 131 -11.19 5.39 -15.87
CA THR A 131 -12.08 6.10 -16.81
C THR A 131 -11.65 5.87 -18.24
#